data_f7e5d51f182b28c2c511bc6f3cd31bc9
#
_entry.id   f7e5d51f182b28c2c511bc6f3cd31bc9
#
_cell.length_a   1.000
_cell.length_b   1.000
_cell.length_c   1.000
_cell.angle_alpha   90.00
_cell.angle_beta   90.00
_cell.angle_gamma   90.00
#
_symmetry.space_group_name_H-M   'P 1'
#
loop_
_entity.id
_entity.type
_entity.pdbx_description
1 polymer ?
#
loop_
_entity_poly.entity_id
_entity_poly.type
_entity_poly.pdbx_seq_one_letter_code
_entity_poly.pdbx_strand_id
1 'polypeptide(L)'
;MDKTELMRTIREAHERVAGTIDHVPDELLLKPAMDNWTGKDLLAHMAWWHDHSVLVIEGLLAGRPPYDETDPANTTHAINERTHREHLDDPAERTRRAFNESFTRLLAALEPVRDQDLFADDRWPWLGGEALVETILWDSSRHYDAHREHLERLSR
;
A
#
# COMPACT_ATOMS: atom_id res chain seq x y z
N MET A 1 -8.50 -19.07 2.00
CA MET A 1 -7.95 -18.20 0.91
C MET A 1 -6.72 -18.87 0.34
N ASP A 2 -6.57 -18.84 -0.95
CA ASP A 2 -5.37 -19.25 -1.65
C ASP A 2 -4.76 -18.03 -2.39
N LYS A 3 -3.60 -18.18 -3.01
CA LYS A 3 -2.94 -17.08 -3.74
C LYS A 3 -3.78 -16.52 -4.87
N THR A 4 -4.54 -17.36 -5.56
CA THR A 4 -5.41 -16.92 -6.66
C THR A 4 -6.52 -15.99 -6.13
N GLU A 5 -7.13 -16.35 -5.02
CA GLU A 5 -8.14 -15.54 -4.34
C GLU A 5 -7.54 -14.23 -3.79
N LEU A 6 -6.35 -14.28 -3.19
CA LEU A 6 -5.63 -13.08 -2.73
C LEU A 6 -5.40 -12.12 -3.89
N MET A 7 -4.79 -12.62 -4.98
CA MET A 7 -4.48 -11.80 -6.17
C MET A 7 -5.75 -11.17 -6.76
N ARG A 8 -6.85 -11.92 -6.81
CA ARG A 8 -8.16 -11.40 -7.26
C ARG A 8 -8.68 -10.32 -6.32
N THR A 9 -8.66 -10.57 -5.02
CA THR A 9 -9.14 -9.63 -4.00
C THR A 9 -8.44 -8.28 -4.06
N ILE A 10 -7.11 -8.29 -4.12
CA ILE A 10 -6.34 -7.03 -4.17
C ILE A 10 -6.48 -6.32 -5.52
N ARG A 11 -6.61 -7.04 -6.64
CA ARG A 11 -6.88 -6.44 -7.96
C ARG A 11 -8.24 -5.74 -8.00
N GLU A 12 -9.30 -6.41 -7.58
CA GLU A 12 -10.64 -5.83 -7.55
C GLU A 12 -10.71 -4.61 -6.61
N ALA A 13 -10.01 -4.65 -5.48
CA ALA A 13 -9.93 -3.51 -4.57
C ALA A 13 -9.18 -2.33 -5.20
N HIS A 14 -8.05 -2.58 -5.85
CA HIS A 14 -7.29 -1.55 -6.56
C HIS A 14 -8.10 -0.94 -7.71
N GLU A 15 -8.76 -1.76 -8.51
CA GLU A 15 -9.61 -1.30 -9.64
C GLU A 15 -10.74 -0.37 -9.16
N ARG A 16 -11.37 -0.67 -8.02
CA ARG A 16 -12.39 0.21 -7.44
C ARG A 16 -11.84 1.58 -7.05
N VAL A 17 -10.68 1.62 -6.40
CA VAL A 17 -10.04 2.90 -6.01
C VAL A 17 -9.53 3.64 -7.25
N ALA A 18 -8.85 2.97 -8.16
CA ALA A 18 -8.39 3.56 -9.42
C ALA A 18 -9.56 4.17 -10.21
N GLY A 19 -10.68 3.45 -10.31
CA GLY A 19 -11.89 3.94 -10.96
C GLY A 19 -12.45 5.21 -10.29
N THR A 20 -12.45 5.28 -8.97
CA THR A 20 -12.82 6.50 -8.24
C THR A 20 -11.88 7.65 -8.56
N ILE A 21 -10.57 7.41 -8.51
CA ILE A 21 -9.53 8.43 -8.74
C ILE A 21 -9.57 8.94 -10.17
N ASP A 22 -9.83 8.09 -11.17
CA ASP A 22 -9.90 8.46 -12.58
C ASP A 22 -10.98 9.51 -12.87
N HIS A 23 -12.00 9.61 -12.02
CA HIS A 23 -13.07 10.61 -12.12
C HIS A 23 -12.78 11.88 -11.29
N VAL A 24 -11.66 11.95 -10.57
CA VAL A 24 -11.27 13.12 -9.79
C VAL A 24 -10.24 13.94 -10.58
N PRO A 25 -10.56 15.16 -11.01
CA PRO A 25 -9.58 16.05 -11.65
C PRO A 25 -8.40 16.37 -10.76
N ASP A 26 -7.24 16.67 -11.35
CA ASP A 26 -6.01 16.98 -10.59
C ASP A 26 -6.20 18.13 -9.60
N GLU A 27 -6.97 19.15 -9.95
CA GLU A 27 -7.27 20.27 -9.05
C GLU A 27 -8.01 19.85 -7.78
N LEU A 28 -8.85 18.81 -7.86
CA LEU A 28 -9.55 18.26 -6.71
C LEU A 28 -8.65 17.34 -5.88
N LEU A 29 -7.69 16.66 -6.50
CA LEU A 29 -6.67 15.90 -5.75
C LEU A 29 -5.75 16.78 -4.91
N LEU A 30 -5.67 18.06 -5.20
CA LEU A 30 -4.93 19.05 -4.39
C LEU A 30 -5.74 19.58 -3.20
N LYS A 31 -7.00 19.17 -3.04
CA LYS A 31 -7.86 19.58 -1.92
C LYS A 31 -7.67 18.65 -0.72
N PRO A 32 -7.90 19.16 0.50
CA PRO A 32 -7.89 18.33 1.69
C PRO A 32 -8.87 17.16 1.57
N ALA A 33 -8.41 15.97 1.87
CA ALA A 33 -9.18 14.74 1.83
C ALA A 33 -9.31 14.08 3.21
N MET A 34 -8.22 14.10 4.00
CA MET A 34 -8.18 13.55 5.36
C MET A 34 -7.30 14.48 6.21
N ASP A 35 -7.86 15.09 7.24
CA ASP A 35 -7.17 16.09 8.06
C ASP A 35 -6.53 17.18 7.17
N ASN A 36 -5.21 17.34 7.23
CA ASN A 36 -4.45 18.26 6.37
C ASN A 36 -3.80 17.57 5.15
N TRP A 37 -4.07 16.28 4.93
CA TRP A 37 -3.60 15.55 3.76
C TRP A 37 -4.55 15.75 2.58
N THR A 38 -3.98 16.00 1.40
CA THR A 38 -4.73 16.11 0.15
C THR A 38 -5.00 14.73 -0.45
N GLY A 39 -5.83 14.68 -1.50
CA GLY A 39 -6.04 13.45 -2.25
C GLY A 39 -4.75 12.88 -2.85
N LYS A 40 -3.86 13.73 -3.38
CA LYS A 40 -2.57 13.28 -3.90
C LYS A 40 -1.66 12.72 -2.81
N ASP A 41 -1.72 13.28 -1.59
CA ASP A 41 -0.94 12.78 -0.46
C ASP A 41 -1.39 11.37 -0.06
N LEU A 42 -2.70 11.09 -0.10
CA LEU A 42 -3.24 9.75 0.12
C LEU A 42 -2.78 8.76 -0.96
N LEU A 43 -2.70 9.18 -2.22
CA LEU A 43 -2.19 8.31 -3.29
C LEU A 43 -0.71 7.97 -3.10
N ALA A 44 0.12 8.95 -2.75
CA ALA A 44 1.53 8.75 -2.45
C ALA A 44 1.72 7.83 -1.23
N HIS A 45 0.90 8.01 -0.20
CA HIS A 45 0.86 7.17 1.00
C HIS A 45 0.52 5.72 0.68
N MET A 46 -0.55 5.46 -0.07
CA MET A 46 -0.91 4.10 -0.47
C MET A 46 0.14 3.46 -1.38
N ALA A 47 0.76 4.24 -2.28
CA ALA A 47 1.84 3.75 -3.12
C ALA A 47 3.05 3.30 -2.31
N TRP A 48 3.39 4.03 -1.26
CA TRP A 48 4.48 3.64 -0.35
C TRP A 48 4.18 2.31 0.36
N TRP A 49 2.94 2.09 0.79
CA TRP A 49 2.57 0.84 1.47
C TRP A 49 2.54 -0.36 0.51
N HIS A 50 2.24 -0.18 -0.79
CA HIS A 50 2.48 -1.23 -1.78
C HIS A 50 3.97 -1.60 -1.85
N ASP A 51 4.84 -0.61 -1.93
CA ASP A 51 6.28 -0.84 -1.97
C ASP A 51 6.81 -1.41 -0.65
N HIS A 52 6.17 -1.12 0.50
CA HIS A 52 6.45 -1.77 1.78
C HIS A 52 6.20 -3.29 1.68
N SER A 53 5.05 -3.73 1.16
CA SER A 53 4.80 -5.15 0.92
C SER A 53 5.85 -5.78 0.01
N VAL A 54 6.31 -5.08 -1.03
CA VAL A 54 7.41 -5.56 -1.90
C VAL A 54 8.69 -5.74 -1.08
N LEU A 55 9.07 -4.77 -0.25
CA LEU A 55 10.25 -4.86 0.63
C LEU A 55 10.14 -6.04 1.61
N VAL A 56 8.97 -6.25 2.21
CA VAL A 56 8.73 -7.39 3.12
C VAL A 56 8.92 -8.70 2.36
N ILE A 57 8.29 -8.87 1.20
CA ILE A 57 8.41 -10.07 0.37
C ILE A 57 9.87 -10.34 -0.01
N GLU A 58 10.59 -9.34 -0.50
CA GLU A 58 11.99 -9.46 -0.88
C GLU A 58 12.88 -9.84 0.32
N GLY A 59 12.64 -9.22 1.47
CA GLY A 59 13.33 -9.54 2.72
C GLY A 59 13.10 -10.98 3.14
N LEU A 60 11.86 -11.47 3.08
CA LEU A 60 11.52 -12.86 3.40
C LEU A 60 12.20 -13.84 2.45
N LEU A 61 12.17 -13.58 1.14
CA LEU A 61 12.85 -14.43 0.15
C LEU A 61 14.35 -14.43 0.32
N ALA A 62 14.95 -13.34 0.81
CA ALA A 62 16.36 -13.23 1.15
C ALA A 62 16.71 -13.78 2.55
N GLY A 63 15.71 -14.21 3.35
CA GLY A 63 15.92 -14.78 4.68
C GLY A 63 16.26 -13.76 5.76
N ARG A 64 15.87 -12.47 5.59
CA ARG A 64 16.18 -11.39 6.54
C ARG A 64 14.99 -10.42 6.64
N PRO A 65 14.80 -9.75 7.79
CA PRO A 65 13.79 -8.70 7.89
C PRO A 65 14.13 -7.53 6.94
N PRO A 66 13.12 -6.82 6.41
CA PRO A 66 13.33 -5.74 5.44
C PRO A 66 14.02 -4.51 6.06
N TYR A 67 13.81 -4.27 7.35
CA TYR A 67 14.38 -3.17 8.13
C TYR A 67 14.33 -3.50 9.63
N ASP A 68 14.97 -2.68 10.44
CA ASP A 68 14.93 -2.79 11.91
C ASP A 68 13.62 -2.18 12.43
N GLU A 69 12.68 -3.03 12.83
CA GLU A 69 11.39 -2.61 13.40
C GLU A 69 11.52 -1.99 14.80
N THR A 70 12.68 -2.16 15.47
CA THR A 70 12.94 -1.54 16.76
C THR A 70 13.41 -0.11 16.64
N ASP A 71 13.81 0.34 15.45
CA ASP A 71 14.18 1.72 15.18
C ASP A 71 12.95 2.64 15.25
N PRO A 72 12.92 3.65 16.10
CA PRO A 72 11.82 4.61 16.18
C PRO A 72 11.49 5.32 14.84
N ALA A 73 12.46 5.42 13.94
CA ALA A 73 12.27 5.98 12.60
C ALA A 73 11.44 5.07 11.68
N ASN A 74 11.25 3.82 12.04
CA ASN A 74 10.49 2.81 11.28
C ASN A 74 9.11 2.50 11.87
N THR A 75 8.63 3.29 12.83
CA THR A 75 7.22 3.20 13.26
C THR A 75 6.31 3.64 12.12
N THR A 76 5.09 3.11 12.07
CA THR A 76 4.08 3.49 11.08
C THR A 76 3.89 5.01 11.01
N HIS A 77 3.81 5.67 12.17
CA HIS A 77 3.67 7.13 12.23
C HIS A 77 4.88 7.84 11.61
N ALA A 78 6.11 7.46 11.99
CA ALA A 78 7.33 8.07 11.45
C ALA A 78 7.47 7.87 9.95
N ILE A 79 7.13 6.69 9.45
CA ILE A 79 7.10 6.37 8.03
C ILE A 79 6.09 7.26 7.30
N ASN A 80 4.87 7.36 7.79
CA ASN A 80 3.81 8.18 7.18
C ASN A 80 4.21 9.67 7.13
N GLU A 81 4.76 10.20 8.20
CA GLU A 81 5.26 11.58 8.28
C GLU A 81 6.40 11.85 7.28
N ARG A 82 7.34 10.92 7.18
CA ARG A 82 8.47 11.02 6.25
C ARG A 82 7.98 10.98 4.80
N THR A 83 7.16 10.00 4.46
CA THR A 83 6.60 9.82 3.12
C THR A 83 5.78 11.04 2.70
N HIS A 84 4.94 11.56 3.59
CA HIS A 84 4.17 12.78 3.32
C HIS A 84 5.08 13.96 2.98
N ARG A 85 6.15 14.20 3.76
CA ARG A 85 7.11 15.28 3.49
C ARG A 85 7.87 15.10 2.17
N GLU A 86 8.27 13.87 1.85
CA GLU A 86 9.01 13.56 0.62
C GLU A 86 8.20 13.81 -0.65
N HIS A 87 6.88 13.67 -0.59
CA HIS A 87 5.97 13.81 -1.72
C HIS A 87 5.14 15.09 -1.71
N LEU A 88 5.41 16.00 -0.78
CA LEU A 88 4.62 17.22 -0.58
C LEU A 88 4.50 18.08 -1.85
N ASP A 89 5.59 18.20 -2.59
CA ASP A 89 5.67 19.01 -3.80
C ASP A 89 5.44 18.22 -5.10
N ASP A 90 5.12 16.92 -5.01
CA ASP A 90 4.84 16.11 -6.18
C ASP A 90 3.54 16.55 -6.87
N PRO A 91 3.50 16.64 -8.21
CA PRO A 91 2.25 16.91 -8.92
C PRO A 91 1.29 15.71 -8.83
N ALA A 92 -0.02 16.00 -8.90
CA ALA A 92 -1.06 14.97 -8.82
C ALA A 92 -0.88 13.82 -9.83
N GLU A 93 -0.48 14.15 -11.07
CA GLU A 93 -0.19 13.15 -12.10
C GLU A 93 0.89 12.14 -11.66
N ARG A 94 1.94 12.62 -10.98
CA ARG A 94 3.01 11.75 -10.49
C ARG A 94 2.50 10.79 -9.43
N THR A 95 1.68 11.26 -8.50
CA THR A 95 1.12 10.40 -7.45
C THR A 95 0.11 9.40 -7.99
N ARG A 96 -0.70 9.75 -9.01
CA ARG A 96 -1.56 8.80 -9.73
C ARG A 96 -0.75 7.68 -10.36
N ARG A 97 0.31 8.02 -11.07
CA ARG A 97 1.20 7.06 -11.70
C ARG A 97 1.89 6.18 -10.67
N ALA A 98 2.44 6.77 -9.61
CA ALA A 98 3.08 6.02 -8.52
C ALA A 98 2.13 5.00 -7.87
N PHE A 99 0.87 5.37 -7.64
CA PHE A 99 -0.15 4.46 -7.08
C PHE A 99 -0.37 3.23 -7.97
N ASN A 100 -0.48 3.41 -9.29
CA ASN A 100 -0.68 2.29 -10.21
C ASN A 100 0.59 1.46 -10.43
N GLU A 101 1.74 2.10 -10.57
CA GLU A 101 3.01 1.42 -10.79
C GLU A 101 3.46 0.61 -9.56
N SER A 102 3.28 1.14 -8.35
CA SER A 102 3.60 0.42 -7.12
C SER A 102 2.71 -0.82 -6.95
N PHE A 103 1.44 -0.74 -7.32
CA PHE A 103 0.55 -1.89 -7.32
C PHE A 103 1.00 -2.97 -8.32
N THR A 104 1.45 -2.56 -9.51
CA THR A 104 2.04 -3.48 -10.50
C THR A 104 3.27 -4.17 -9.94
N ARG A 105 4.14 -3.45 -9.21
CA ARG A 105 5.30 -4.04 -8.53
C ARG A 105 4.88 -5.04 -7.45
N LEU A 106 3.86 -4.73 -6.67
CA LEU A 106 3.32 -5.63 -5.65
C LEU A 106 2.84 -6.96 -6.27
N LEU A 107 2.08 -6.88 -7.36
CA LEU A 107 1.61 -8.08 -8.07
C LEU A 107 2.78 -8.92 -8.59
N ALA A 108 3.78 -8.27 -9.16
CA ALA A 108 4.98 -8.95 -9.66
C ALA A 108 5.79 -9.62 -8.54
N ALA A 109 5.91 -8.97 -7.38
CA ALA A 109 6.59 -9.53 -6.21
C ALA A 109 5.86 -10.75 -5.63
N LEU A 110 4.53 -10.80 -5.72
CA LEU A 110 3.71 -11.92 -5.27
C LEU A 110 3.80 -13.17 -6.17
N GLU A 111 4.08 -12.99 -7.46
CA GLU A 111 4.09 -14.11 -8.42
C GLU A 111 4.96 -15.30 -8.00
N PRO A 112 6.23 -15.14 -7.57
CA PRO A 112 7.08 -16.25 -7.18
C PRO A 112 6.77 -16.82 -5.79
N VAL A 113 5.97 -16.13 -4.95
CA VAL A 113 5.72 -16.54 -3.57
C VAL A 113 4.78 -17.74 -3.53
N ARG A 114 5.14 -18.78 -2.76
CA ARG A 114 4.33 -19.99 -2.64
C ARG A 114 3.22 -19.81 -1.60
N ASP A 115 2.12 -20.54 -1.75
CA ASP A 115 0.98 -20.49 -0.82
C ASP A 115 1.40 -20.73 0.63
N GLN A 116 2.25 -21.72 0.88
CA GLN A 116 2.74 -21.99 2.23
C GLN A 116 3.56 -20.82 2.84
N ASP A 117 4.20 -20.00 2.02
CA ASP A 117 4.95 -18.84 2.48
C ASP A 117 4.04 -17.61 2.69
N LEU A 118 2.86 -17.61 2.07
CA LEU A 118 1.84 -16.56 2.22
C LEU A 118 0.93 -16.79 3.43
N PHE A 119 0.48 -18.04 3.64
CA PHE A 119 -0.66 -18.34 4.50
C PHE A 119 -0.32 -19.09 5.79
N ALA A 120 0.91 -19.57 5.94
CA ALA A 120 1.31 -20.24 7.17
C ALA A 120 1.64 -19.23 8.28
N ASP A 121 0.93 -19.36 9.42
CA ASP A 121 1.27 -18.63 10.64
C ASP A 121 2.67 -19.06 11.11
N ASP A 122 3.35 -18.17 11.83
CA ASP A 122 4.70 -18.41 12.37
C ASP A 122 5.77 -18.81 11.34
N ARG A 123 5.46 -18.73 10.06
CA ARG A 123 6.41 -19.04 8.98
C ARG A 123 7.60 -18.09 8.99
N TRP A 124 7.37 -16.85 9.38
CA TRP A 124 8.34 -15.78 9.37
C TRP A 124 8.45 -15.17 10.78
N PRO A 125 9.52 -15.46 11.53
CA PRO A 125 9.64 -15.04 12.95
C PRO A 125 9.49 -13.55 13.21
N TRP A 126 9.90 -12.73 12.25
CA TRP A 126 9.85 -11.27 12.37
C TRP A 126 8.49 -10.65 11.98
N LEU A 127 7.52 -11.45 11.60
CA LEU A 127 6.14 -10.99 11.43
C LEU A 127 5.28 -11.15 12.71
N GLY A 128 5.92 -11.38 13.85
CA GLY A 128 5.21 -11.44 15.13
C GLY A 128 4.21 -12.59 15.27
N GLY A 129 4.37 -13.67 14.50
CA GLY A 129 3.47 -14.82 14.50
C GLY A 129 2.34 -14.74 13.47
N GLU A 130 2.23 -13.63 12.73
CA GLU A 130 1.23 -13.48 11.67
C GLU A 130 1.70 -14.07 10.33
N ALA A 131 0.75 -14.48 9.51
CA ALA A 131 1.01 -14.87 8.14
C ALA A 131 1.32 -13.64 7.26
N LEU A 132 2.17 -13.81 6.24
CA LEU A 132 2.51 -12.72 5.32
C LEU A 132 1.29 -12.10 4.64
N VAL A 133 0.25 -12.88 4.38
CA VAL A 133 -0.99 -12.38 3.77
C VAL A 133 -1.62 -11.23 4.55
N GLU A 134 -1.48 -11.19 5.88
CA GLU A 134 -2.02 -10.11 6.71
C GLU A 134 -1.36 -8.77 6.37
N THR A 135 -0.02 -8.75 6.27
CA THR A 135 0.72 -7.55 5.82
C THR A 135 0.23 -7.08 4.45
N ILE A 136 0.14 -8.00 3.48
CA ILE A 136 -0.28 -7.67 2.11
C ILE A 136 -1.71 -7.10 2.07
N LEU A 137 -2.63 -7.67 2.81
CA LEU A 137 -4.01 -7.18 2.87
C LEU A 137 -4.09 -5.80 3.55
N TRP A 138 -3.30 -5.56 4.61
CA TRP A 138 -3.25 -4.26 5.28
C TRP A 138 -2.60 -3.18 4.43
N ASP A 139 -1.61 -3.53 3.63
CA ASP A 139 -0.93 -2.59 2.74
C ASP A 139 -1.70 -2.34 1.42
N SER A 140 -2.77 -3.07 1.17
CA SER A 140 -3.56 -3.01 -0.06
C SER A 140 -5.07 -2.90 0.19
N SER A 141 -5.83 -3.97 0.05
CA SER A 141 -7.31 -3.92 0.03
C SER A 141 -7.93 -3.31 1.28
N ARG A 142 -7.45 -3.66 2.48
CA ARG A 142 -7.96 -3.07 3.74
C ARG A 142 -7.55 -1.60 3.88
N HIS A 143 -6.38 -1.23 3.39
CA HIS A 143 -5.91 0.15 3.36
C HIS A 143 -6.79 1.02 2.45
N TYR A 144 -7.15 0.49 1.28
CA TYR A 144 -8.07 1.19 0.38
C TYR A 144 -9.44 1.42 1.02
N ASP A 145 -9.97 0.41 1.71
CA ASP A 145 -11.25 0.55 2.42
C ASP A 145 -11.20 1.64 3.50
N ALA A 146 -10.08 1.76 4.20
CA ALA A 146 -9.87 2.81 5.21
C ALA A 146 -9.87 4.23 4.60
N HIS A 147 -9.41 4.39 3.36
CA HIS A 147 -9.34 5.70 2.70
C HIS A 147 -10.43 5.96 1.65
N ARG A 148 -11.28 4.99 1.37
CA ARG A 148 -12.29 5.09 0.31
C ARG A 148 -13.18 6.31 0.44
N GLU A 149 -13.76 6.56 1.60
CA GLU A 149 -14.66 7.70 1.82
C GLU A 149 -13.96 9.05 1.64
N HIS A 150 -12.68 9.14 1.99
CA HIS A 150 -11.90 10.35 1.81
C HIS A 150 -11.74 10.69 0.31
N LEU A 151 -11.47 9.67 -0.50
CA LEU A 151 -11.30 9.83 -1.95
C LEU A 151 -12.64 10.06 -2.67
N GLU A 152 -13.69 9.35 -2.29
CA GLU A 152 -15.04 9.52 -2.86
C GLU A 152 -15.60 10.94 -2.63
N ARG A 153 -15.29 11.55 -1.50
CA ARG A 153 -15.71 12.94 -1.21
C ARG A 153 -15.08 13.96 -2.16
N LEU A 154 -13.93 13.70 -2.73
CA LEU A 154 -13.28 14.59 -3.68
C LEU A 154 -13.97 14.62 -5.05
N SER A 155 -14.76 13.60 -5.38
CA SER A 155 -15.51 13.51 -6.65
C SER A 155 -16.93 14.08 -6.56
N ARG A 156 -17.36 14.59 -5.41
CA ARG A 156 -18.69 15.21 -5.16
C ARG A 156 -18.61 16.76 -5.17
#